data_c743d25a5d443dbbf4f277aceec01fe8
#
_entry.id   c743d25a5d443dbbf4f277aceec01fe8
#
_cell.length_a   1.000
_cell.length_b   1.000
_cell.length_c   1.000
_cell.angle_alpha   90.00
_cell.angle_beta   90.00
_cell.angle_gamma   90.00
#
_symmetry.space_group_name_H-M   'P 1'
#
loop_
_entity.id
_entity.type
_entity.pdbx_description
1 polymer ?
#
loop_
_entity_poly.entity_id
_entity_poly.type
_entity_poly.pdbx_seq_one_letter_code
_entity_poly.pdbx_strand_id
1 'polypeptide(L)'
;MGSLRNDCIETYSVPEQARKLLDEGILGNPLISKSLPSEAIEYGAKIKYVGSNLPSIPINWRFAESISSLKGLEATMLNILLARKYGIEPQEVVINTDHAQLFFMSSLVWTLDPEGEKVLPTSPTLTNYFPSYDIHRQAATSHRNSVTNIYKTRDGRYFHLHGSMNPDPSLDSIGLPHDLDSKTVEESWKPFEEKLAQIDSQEMQRLASDVYKQAGTICWTSEEFLASEHGKANAHVGLFEVHSHPNRSQKPGWWPESPLTRVKRPLAGLKVLDITRVIAAPAITRGLAEMGASVMRVTAPHLVDYSSLHCDLNWGKWNTQLDFRKEGDRAQMRELVLEADVVVSGYRPGVLDKWGFGKDDILKLCEGRERGIIYVRENCYGWNGPWSYRSGWQQISDAVSITILGN
;
A
#
# COMPACT_ATOMS: atom_id res chain seq x y z
N MET A 1 -30.17 -9.55 -25.47
CA MET A 1 -29.20 -9.05 -24.48
C MET A 1 -29.80 -8.05 -23.47
N GLY A 2 -31.10 -8.02 -23.26
CA GLY A 2 -31.74 -6.96 -22.45
C GLY A 2 -32.40 -7.39 -21.14
N SER A 3 -32.61 -8.66 -20.85
CA SER A 3 -33.41 -9.07 -19.67
C SER A 3 -32.60 -9.56 -18.47
N LEU A 4 -31.41 -10.09 -18.69
CA LEU A 4 -30.57 -10.63 -17.59
C LEU A 4 -29.83 -9.56 -16.76
N ARG A 5 -29.74 -8.30 -17.25
CA ARG A 5 -29.06 -7.22 -16.50
C ARG A 5 -29.96 -6.50 -15.49
N ASN A 6 -31.26 -6.44 -15.72
CA ASN A 6 -32.14 -5.70 -14.81
C ASN A 6 -32.46 -6.46 -13.51
N ASP A 7 -32.66 -7.77 -13.58
CA ASP A 7 -33.03 -8.56 -12.41
C ASP A 7 -31.89 -8.73 -11.38
N CYS A 8 -30.62 -8.63 -11.82
CA CYS A 8 -29.47 -8.66 -10.92
C CYS A 8 -29.16 -7.30 -10.26
N ILE A 9 -29.60 -6.19 -10.86
CA ILE A 9 -29.33 -4.84 -10.35
C ILE A 9 -30.27 -4.47 -9.20
N GLU A 10 -31.52 -4.94 -9.23
CA GLU A 10 -32.52 -4.62 -8.20
C GLU A 10 -32.26 -5.29 -6.84
N THR A 11 -31.45 -6.33 -6.79
CA THR A 11 -31.14 -7.06 -5.54
C THR A 11 -29.71 -6.79 -5.01
N TYR A 12 -28.89 -6.05 -5.74
CA TYR A 12 -27.51 -5.77 -5.34
C TYR A 12 -27.42 -4.50 -4.47
N SER A 13 -26.66 -4.60 -3.36
CA SER A 13 -26.42 -3.48 -2.45
C SER A 13 -24.97 -3.51 -1.95
N VAL A 14 -24.20 -2.46 -2.27
CA VAL A 14 -22.83 -2.30 -1.78
C VAL A 14 -22.76 -2.35 -0.24
N PRO A 15 -23.63 -1.67 0.53
CA PRO A 15 -23.68 -1.81 1.99
C PRO A 15 -23.87 -3.23 2.50
N GLU A 16 -24.81 -3.99 1.89
CA GLU A 16 -25.07 -5.39 2.28
C GLU A 16 -23.89 -6.30 1.92
N GLN A 17 -23.29 -6.13 0.74
CA GLN A 17 -22.13 -6.90 0.33
C GLN A 17 -20.89 -6.55 1.18
N ALA A 18 -20.71 -5.29 1.59
CA ALA A 18 -19.66 -4.90 2.51
C ALA A 18 -19.85 -5.55 3.89
N ARG A 19 -21.09 -5.62 4.40
CA ARG A 19 -21.43 -6.32 5.64
C ARG A 19 -21.08 -7.82 5.54
N LYS A 20 -21.55 -8.46 4.48
CA LYS A 20 -21.28 -9.88 4.22
C LYS A 20 -19.77 -10.16 4.13
N LEU A 21 -19.02 -9.31 3.44
CA LEU A 21 -17.57 -9.46 3.31
C LEU A 21 -16.86 -9.29 4.67
N LEU A 22 -17.30 -8.37 5.53
CA LEU A 22 -16.76 -8.26 6.87
C LEU A 22 -17.02 -9.52 7.68
N ASP A 23 -18.26 -10.02 7.67
CA ASP A 23 -18.66 -11.15 8.52
C ASP A 23 -18.05 -12.48 8.06
N GLU A 24 -18.21 -12.81 6.77
CA GLU A 24 -17.83 -14.10 6.21
C GLU A 24 -16.39 -14.10 5.68
N GLY A 25 -16.01 -13.05 4.93
CA GLY A 25 -14.73 -12.99 4.24
C GLY A 25 -13.57 -12.56 5.14
N ILE A 26 -13.83 -11.83 6.22
CA ILE A 26 -12.80 -11.32 7.12
C ILE A 26 -12.91 -11.97 8.51
N LEU A 27 -13.95 -11.65 9.28
CA LEU A 27 -14.09 -12.11 10.66
C LEU A 27 -14.31 -13.63 10.77
N GLY A 28 -15.05 -14.21 9.84
CA GLY A 28 -15.30 -15.65 9.75
C GLY A 28 -14.24 -16.44 8.98
N ASN A 29 -13.29 -15.77 8.30
CA ASN A 29 -12.29 -16.46 7.50
C ASN A 29 -11.17 -17.04 8.41
N PRO A 30 -10.94 -18.36 8.42
CA PRO A 30 -9.92 -18.99 9.27
C PRO A 30 -8.49 -18.48 9.07
N LEU A 31 -8.15 -18.01 7.87
CA LEU A 31 -6.82 -17.45 7.58
C LEU A 31 -6.58 -16.10 8.27
N ILE A 32 -7.65 -15.37 8.58
CA ILE A 32 -7.60 -14.05 9.21
C ILE A 32 -7.97 -14.15 10.68
N SER A 33 -9.08 -14.81 11.00
CA SER A 33 -9.65 -14.87 12.36
C SER A 33 -8.71 -15.48 13.39
N LYS A 34 -7.83 -16.40 12.99
CA LYS A 34 -6.77 -16.97 13.87
C LYS A 34 -5.85 -15.92 14.50
N SER A 35 -5.73 -14.74 13.89
CA SER A 35 -4.90 -13.63 14.35
C SER A 35 -5.69 -12.46 14.95
N LEU A 36 -7.02 -12.57 15.00
CA LEU A 36 -7.90 -11.55 15.57
C LEU A 36 -8.16 -11.84 17.06
N PRO A 37 -8.43 -10.79 17.87
CA PRO A 37 -8.95 -10.95 19.22
C PRO A 37 -10.29 -11.71 19.25
N SER A 38 -10.55 -12.42 20.33
CA SER A 38 -11.79 -13.20 20.50
C SER A 38 -13.07 -12.38 20.43
N GLU A 39 -13.00 -11.09 20.78
CA GLU A 39 -14.12 -10.15 20.76
C GLU A 39 -14.44 -9.60 19.34
N ALA A 40 -13.61 -9.93 18.32
CA ALA A 40 -13.72 -9.34 17.00
C ALA A 40 -15.10 -9.55 16.33
N ILE A 41 -15.71 -10.73 16.51
CA ILE A 41 -17.05 -11.03 15.97
C ILE A 41 -18.12 -10.18 16.68
N GLU A 42 -18.09 -10.15 18.01
CA GLU A 42 -19.05 -9.37 18.81
C GLU A 42 -18.99 -7.89 18.49
N TYR A 43 -17.78 -7.33 18.43
CA TYR A 43 -17.58 -5.89 18.19
C TYR A 43 -17.78 -5.51 16.72
N GLY A 44 -17.49 -6.44 15.81
CA GLY A 44 -17.81 -6.30 14.40
C GLY A 44 -19.32 -6.17 14.12
N ALA A 45 -20.17 -6.80 14.95
CA ALA A 45 -21.62 -6.65 14.85
C ALA A 45 -22.12 -5.21 15.10
N LYS A 46 -21.32 -4.34 15.73
CA LYS A 46 -21.65 -2.93 15.95
C LYS A 46 -21.34 -2.02 14.75
N ILE A 47 -20.74 -2.54 13.71
CA ILE A 47 -20.44 -1.78 12.50
C ILE A 47 -21.69 -1.76 11.60
N LYS A 48 -22.08 -0.58 11.15
CA LYS A 48 -23.17 -0.38 10.20
C LYS A 48 -22.65 0.17 8.89
N TYR A 49 -23.26 -0.25 7.80
CA TYR A 49 -22.94 0.25 6.46
C TYR A 49 -24.13 1.00 5.89
N VAL A 50 -23.87 2.15 5.30
CA VAL A 50 -24.84 2.99 4.60
C VAL A 50 -24.20 3.52 3.32
N GLY A 51 -25.01 3.88 2.34
CA GLY A 51 -24.53 4.44 1.07
C GLY A 51 -25.41 4.00 -0.09
N SER A 52 -24.93 4.27 -1.29
CA SER A 52 -25.62 3.90 -2.53
C SER A 52 -25.59 2.39 -2.74
N ASN A 53 -26.63 1.84 -3.36
CA ASN A 53 -26.64 0.41 -3.71
C ASN A 53 -25.59 0.04 -4.77
N LEU A 54 -25.22 0.99 -5.63
CA LEU A 54 -24.21 0.80 -6.66
C LEU A 54 -22.90 1.52 -6.30
N PRO A 55 -21.75 1.03 -6.80
CA PRO A 55 -20.47 1.70 -6.59
C PRO A 55 -20.46 3.13 -7.16
N SER A 56 -19.86 4.07 -6.44
CA SER A 56 -19.70 5.47 -6.89
C SER A 56 -18.68 5.61 -8.01
N ILE A 57 -17.73 4.67 -8.12
CA ILE A 57 -16.72 4.60 -9.20
C ILE A 57 -17.01 3.36 -10.04
N PRO A 58 -17.31 3.52 -11.35
CA PRO A 58 -17.70 2.41 -12.22
C PRO A 58 -16.49 1.62 -12.73
N ILE A 59 -15.89 0.83 -11.87
CA ILE A 59 -14.81 -0.11 -12.19
C ILE A 59 -15.29 -1.55 -12.07
N ASN A 60 -14.66 -2.45 -12.80
CA ASN A 60 -15.08 -3.86 -12.86
C ASN A 60 -14.63 -4.71 -11.65
N TRP A 61 -14.38 -4.07 -10.50
CA TRP A 61 -13.91 -4.69 -9.25
C TRP A 61 -14.73 -4.21 -8.07
N ARG A 62 -14.86 -5.04 -7.05
CA ARG A 62 -15.62 -4.74 -5.82
C ARG A 62 -14.82 -3.87 -4.85
N PHE A 63 -14.30 -2.73 -5.31
CA PHE A 63 -13.52 -1.83 -4.45
C PHE A 63 -14.35 -1.18 -3.35
N ALA A 64 -15.60 -0.81 -3.65
CA ALA A 64 -16.46 -0.18 -2.66
C ALA A 64 -16.71 -1.10 -1.46
N GLU A 65 -17.01 -2.37 -1.73
CA GLU A 65 -17.24 -3.40 -0.72
C GLU A 65 -15.95 -3.71 0.05
N SER A 66 -14.85 -3.92 -0.68
CA SER A 66 -13.57 -4.29 -0.09
C SER A 66 -13.04 -3.21 0.86
N ILE A 67 -13.00 -1.95 0.41
CA ILE A 67 -12.50 -0.86 1.24
C ILE A 67 -13.43 -0.58 2.43
N SER A 68 -14.75 -0.69 2.24
CA SER A 68 -15.72 -0.51 3.32
C SER A 68 -15.58 -1.60 4.38
N SER A 69 -15.38 -2.85 3.97
CA SER A 69 -15.19 -3.98 4.89
C SER A 69 -13.87 -3.87 5.65
N LEU A 70 -12.78 -3.40 5.00
CA LEU A 70 -11.51 -3.13 5.66
C LEU A 70 -11.64 -1.99 6.69
N LYS A 71 -12.41 -0.94 6.38
CA LYS A 71 -12.73 0.11 7.36
C LYS A 71 -13.61 -0.44 8.51
N GLY A 72 -14.44 -1.41 8.25
CA GLY A 72 -15.18 -2.15 9.26
C GLY A 72 -14.27 -2.95 10.20
N LEU A 73 -13.28 -3.64 9.65
CA LEU A 73 -12.25 -4.32 10.46
C LEU A 73 -11.45 -3.33 11.29
N GLU A 74 -11.00 -2.21 10.71
CA GLU A 74 -10.29 -1.14 11.41
C GLU A 74 -11.10 -0.63 12.60
N ALA A 75 -12.38 -0.28 12.38
CA ALA A 75 -13.28 0.19 13.44
C ALA A 75 -13.52 -0.87 14.53
N THR A 76 -13.63 -2.14 14.14
CA THR A 76 -13.74 -3.27 15.07
C THR A 76 -12.52 -3.33 15.98
N MET A 77 -11.30 -3.28 15.40
CA MET A 77 -10.05 -3.33 16.15
C MET A 77 -9.87 -2.10 17.07
N LEU A 78 -10.31 -0.92 16.62
CA LEU A 78 -10.29 0.29 17.44
C LEU A 78 -11.25 0.19 18.64
N ASN A 79 -12.44 -0.36 18.46
CA ASN A 79 -13.37 -0.63 19.56
C ASN A 79 -12.77 -1.58 20.60
N ILE A 80 -12.11 -2.66 20.14
CA ILE A 80 -11.42 -3.60 21.04
C ILE A 80 -10.29 -2.89 21.80
N LEU A 81 -9.51 -2.07 21.11
CA LEU A 81 -8.43 -1.30 21.72
C LEU A 81 -8.97 -0.31 22.78
N LEU A 82 -10.02 0.42 22.47
CA LEU A 82 -10.66 1.36 23.37
C LEU A 82 -11.18 0.64 24.64
N ALA A 83 -11.82 -0.51 24.46
CA ALA A 83 -12.32 -1.29 25.60
C ALA A 83 -11.17 -1.84 26.46
N ARG A 84 -10.16 -2.47 25.84
CA ARG A 84 -9.05 -3.10 26.57
C ARG A 84 -8.10 -2.11 27.23
N LYS A 85 -7.82 -0.98 26.57
CA LYS A 85 -6.86 0.01 27.10
C LYS A 85 -7.51 1.01 28.05
N TYR A 86 -8.71 1.49 27.72
CA TYR A 86 -9.33 2.63 28.37
C TYR A 86 -10.65 2.29 29.10
N GLY A 87 -11.14 1.05 29.01
CA GLY A 87 -12.43 0.67 29.57
C GLY A 87 -13.63 1.38 28.93
N ILE A 88 -13.47 1.86 27.68
CA ILE A 88 -14.54 2.55 26.95
C ILE A 88 -15.42 1.50 26.30
N GLU A 89 -16.73 1.57 26.53
CA GLU A 89 -17.70 0.70 25.88
C GLU A 89 -17.62 0.78 24.35
N PRO A 90 -17.77 -0.36 23.65
CA PRO A 90 -17.71 -0.39 22.18
C PRO A 90 -18.75 0.55 21.56
N GLN A 91 -18.28 1.42 20.68
CA GLN A 91 -19.11 2.41 20.00
C GLN A 91 -19.77 1.81 18.76
N GLU A 92 -20.99 2.24 18.44
CA GLU A 92 -21.57 2.04 17.12
C GLU A 92 -20.78 2.87 16.10
N VAL A 93 -20.37 2.23 15.00
CA VAL A 93 -19.64 2.90 13.91
C VAL A 93 -20.45 2.77 12.63
N VAL A 94 -20.72 3.88 11.98
CA VAL A 94 -21.40 3.93 10.69
C VAL A 94 -20.37 4.23 9.61
N ILE A 95 -20.25 3.32 8.64
CA ILE A 95 -19.38 3.46 7.48
C ILE A 95 -20.25 3.78 6.26
N ASN A 96 -20.01 4.95 5.66
CA ASN A 96 -20.60 5.29 4.38
C ASN A 96 -19.73 4.71 3.27
N THR A 97 -20.28 3.79 2.48
CA THR A 97 -19.57 3.03 1.45
C THR A 97 -19.13 3.90 0.27
N ASP A 98 -19.87 4.96 -0.05
CA ASP A 98 -19.50 5.93 -1.08
C ASP A 98 -18.27 6.72 -0.65
N HIS A 99 -18.26 7.20 0.61
CA HIS A 99 -17.09 7.89 1.19
C HIS A 99 -15.88 6.96 1.31
N ALA A 100 -16.06 5.70 1.70
CA ALA A 100 -14.96 4.74 1.79
C ALA A 100 -14.30 4.51 0.43
N GLN A 101 -15.08 4.41 -0.65
CA GLN A 101 -14.55 4.28 -2.01
C GLN A 101 -13.79 5.54 -2.45
N LEU A 102 -14.33 6.74 -2.18
CA LEU A 102 -13.64 8.00 -2.46
C LEU A 102 -12.37 8.18 -1.62
N PHE A 103 -12.38 7.71 -0.38
CA PHE A 103 -11.20 7.74 0.50
C PHE A 103 -10.05 6.88 -0.06
N PHE A 104 -10.35 5.76 -0.71
CA PHE A 104 -9.34 4.98 -1.42
C PHE A 104 -8.65 5.79 -2.53
N MET A 105 -9.39 6.72 -3.15
CA MET A 105 -8.90 7.63 -4.20
C MET A 105 -8.39 8.97 -3.65
N SER A 106 -8.25 9.12 -2.34
CA SER A 106 -7.99 10.43 -1.68
C SER A 106 -6.74 11.15 -2.20
N SER A 107 -5.70 10.41 -2.58
CA SER A 107 -4.48 10.98 -3.18
C SER A 107 -4.68 11.65 -4.54
N LEU A 108 -5.84 11.45 -5.20
CA LEU A 108 -6.19 11.98 -6.51
C LEU A 108 -7.34 12.99 -6.48
N VAL A 109 -8.06 13.12 -5.34
CA VAL A 109 -9.29 13.94 -5.26
C VAL A 109 -9.16 15.19 -4.38
N TRP A 110 -7.97 15.48 -3.87
CA TRP A 110 -7.71 16.70 -3.11
C TRP A 110 -7.62 17.95 -4.01
N THR A 111 -7.87 19.11 -3.44
CA THR A 111 -7.74 20.41 -4.10
C THR A 111 -7.09 21.39 -3.14
N LEU A 112 -6.08 22.13 -3.60
CA LEU A 112 -5.55 23.29 -2.90
C LEU A 112 -6.31 24.54 -3.35
N ASP A 113 -6.56 25.43 -2.40
CA ASP A 113 -7.25 26.70 -2.64
C ASP A 113 -8.53 26.54 -3.49
N PRO A 114 -9.54 25.79 -2.99
CA PRO A 114 -10.72 25.44 -3.78
C PRO A 114 -11.56 26.67 -4.20
N GLU A 115 -11.47 27.76 -3.45
CA GLU A 115 -12.16 29.01 -3.74
C GLU A 115 -11.37 29.96 -4.68
N GLY A 116 -10.05 29.72 -4.80
CA GLY A 116 -9.16 30.54 -5.61
C GLY A 116 -8.65 29.82 -6.87
N GLU A 117 -7.35 29.50 -6.92
CA GLU A 117 -6.68 28.91 -8.11
C GLU A 117 -7.15 27.50 -8.47
N LYS A 118 -7.67 26.75 -7.50
CA LYS A 118 -8.13 25.33 -7.64
C LYS A 118 -7.03 24.40 -8.17
N VAL A 119 -5.90 24.34 -7.47
CA VAL A 119 -4.78 23.46 -7.86
C VAL A 119 -5.12 22.01 -7.55
N LEU A 120 -5.15 21.17 -8.57
CA LEU A 120 -5.40 19.72 -8.48
C LEU A 120 -4.08 18.94 -8.53
N PRO A 121 -4.06 17.64 -8.20
CA PRO A 121 -2.88 16.78 -8.32
C PRO A 121 -2.21 16.81 -9.71
N THR A 122 -3.00 17.09 -10.73
CA THR A 122 -2.57 17.15 -12.15
C THR A 122 -2.30 18.56 -12.68
N SER A 123 -2.47 19.59 -11.83
CA SER A 123 -2.27 20.98 -12.27
C SER A 123 -0.79 21.26 -12.56
N PRO A 124 -0.47 21.91 -13.69
CA PRO A 124 0.91 22.32 -13.99
C PRO A 124 1.50 23.27 -12.93
N THR A 125 0.65 24.05 -12.27
CA THR A 125 1.03 25.01 -11.22
C THR A 125 1.35 24.36 -9.88
N LEU A 126 1.14 23.05 -9.74
CA LEU A 126 1.43 22.32 -8.49
C LEU A 126 2.88 22.52 -8.02
N THR A 127 3.83 22.62 -8.96
CA THR A 127 5.26 22.84 -8.66
C THR A 127 5.55 24.19 -7.99
N ASN A 128 4.63 25.15 -8.05
CA ASN A 128 4.75 26.44 -7.35
C ASN A 128 4.54 26.25 -5.83
N TYR A 129 3.82 25.21 -5.43
CA TYR A 129 3.52 24.90 -4.04
C TYR A 129 4.42 23.80 -3.48
N PHE A 130 4.74 22.80 -4.31
CA PHE A 130 5.53 21.63 -3.94
C PHE A 130 6.65 21.40 -4.94
N PRO A 131 7.93 21.48 -4.48
CA PRO A 131 9.06 21.17 -5.35
C PRO A 131 8.93 19.73 -5.88
N SER A 132 9.26 19.53 -7.15
CA SER A 132 9.31 18.20 -7.73
C SER A 132 10.57 17.46 -7.25
N TYR A 133 10.39 16.27 -6.71
CA TYR A 133 11.46 15.32 -6.39
C TYR A 133 11.57 14.19 -7.42
N ASP A 134 10.99 14.37 -8.61
CA ASP A 134 11.18 13.47 -9.75
C ASP A 134 12.55 13.68 -10.41
N ILE A 135 13.60 13.29 -9.71
CA ILE A 135 15.00 13.44 -10.15
C ILE A 135 15.33 12.57 -11.38
N HIS A 136 14.50 11.60 -11.70
CA HIS A 136 14.67 10.69 -12.83
C HIS A 136 13.76 11.03 -14.02
N ARG A 137 13.03 12.14 -13.95
CA ARG A 137 12.17 12.59 -15.04
C ARG A 137 11.19 11.51 -15.52
N GLN A 138 10.59 10.75 -14.59
CA GLN A 138 9.75 9.59 -14.89
C GLN A 138 8.59 9.94 -15.83
N ALA A 139 7.96 11.09 -15.65
CA ALA A 139 6.82 11.56 -16.42
C ALA A 139 7.19 12.63 -17.46
N ALA A 140 8.47 12.84 -17.82
CA ALA A 140 8.91 13.96 -18.64
C ALA A 140 8.45 13.87 -20.10
N THR A 141 8.26 12.69 -20.65
CA THR A 141 7.82 12.46 -22.04
C THR A 141 6.80 11.33 -22.11
N SER A 142 6.00 11.28 -23.18
CA SER A 142 5.08 10.17 -23.45
C SER A 142 5.83 8.84 -23.56
N HIS A 143 7.03 8.82 -24.14
CA HIS A 143 7.87 7.64 -24.22
C HIS A 143 8.23 7.10 -22.83
N ARG A 144 8.69 7.95 -21.92
CA ARG A 144 9.03 7.54 -20.53
C ARG A 144 7.81 7.05 -19.75
N ASN A 145 6.66 7.68 -19.93
CA ASN A 145 5.40 7.24 -19.35
C ASN A 145 4.96 5.86 -19.87
N SER A 146 5.19 5.60 -21.17
CA SER A 146 4.81 4.35 -21.85
C SER A 146 5.59 3.13 -21.36
N VAL A 147 6.66 3.30 -20.56
CA VAL A 147 7.30 2.20 -19.85
C VAL A 147 6.35 1.50 -18.89
N THR A 148 5.39 2.23 -18.30
CA THR A 148 4.38 1.64 -17.42
C THR A 148 3.13 1.31 -18.22
N ASN A 149 3.12 0.13 -18.83
CA ASN A 149 2.00 -0.36 -19.64
C ASN A 149 2.09 -1.88 -19.86
N ILE A 150 1.08 -2.46 -20.49
CA ILE A 150 0.97 -3.89 -20.79
C ILE A 150 1.23 -4.09 -22.27
N TYR A 151 2.19 -4.96 -22.57
CA TYR A 151 2.60 -5.27 -23.93
C TYR A 151 2.57 -6.77 -24.20
N LYS A 152 2.32 -7.17 -25.47
CA LYS A 152 2.32 -8.55 -25.88
C LYS A 152 3.76 -9.03 -26.17
N THR A 153 4.13 -10.19 -25.63
CA THR A 153 5.42 -10.83 -25.84
C THR A 153 5.40 -11.80 -27.01
N ARG A 154 6.60 -12.26 -27.45
CA ARG A 154 6.79 -13.16 -28.59
C ARG A 154 5.98 -14.46 -28.47
N ASP A 155 5.89 -15.02 -27.27
CA ASP A 155 5.13 -16.22 -26.94
C ASP A 155 3.62 -15.99 -26.77
N GLY A 156 3.14 -14.78 -27.12
CA GLY A 156 1.72 -14.42 -27.13
C GLY A 156 1.12 -14.07 -25.77
N ARG A 157 1.93 -14.08 -24.69
CA ARG A 157 1.52 -13.64 -23.37
C ARG A 157 1.49 -12.10 -23.28
N TYR A 158 0.87 -11.60 -22.22
CA TYR A 158 0.96 -10.19 -21.85
C TYR A 158 1.95 -10.02 -20.71
N PHE A 159 2.75 -8.97 -20.79
CA PHE A 159 3.72 -8.57 -19.77
C PHE A 159 3.45 -7.13 -19.34
N HIS A 160 3.25 -6.92 -18.05
CA HIS A 160 3.18 -5.58 -17.49
C HIS A 160 4.61 -5.10 -17.24
N LEU A 161 5.10 -4.24 -18.12
CA LEU A 161 6.34 -3.49 -17.92
C LEU A 161 6.06 -2.30 -17.02
N HIS A 162 7.02 -1.93 -16.15
CA HIS A 162 6.81 -0.83 -15.21
C HIS A 162 8.07 0.04 -15.08
N GLY A 163 7.92 1.35 -15.28
CA GLY A 163 9.01 2.32 -15.18
C GLY A 163 9.43 2.63 -13.76
N SER A 164 8.68 2.16 -12.75
CA SER A 164 8.92 2.51 -11.36
C SER A 164 9.04 4.04 -11.17
N MET A 165 9.95 4.49 -10.31
CA MET A 165 10.28 5.91 -10.16
C MET A 165 11.52 6.33 -10.97
N ASN A 166 12.14 5.38 -11.69
CA ASN A 166 13.20 5.58 -12.66
C ASN A 166 12.99 4.62 -13.83
N PRO A 167 12.52 5.08 -14.99
CA PRO A 167 12.26 4.22 -16.14
C PRO A 167 13.52 3.75 -16.87
N ASP A 168 14.68 4.39 -16.66
CA ASP A 168 15.90 4.09 -17.41
C ASP A 168 16.30 2.60 -17.37
N PRO A 169 16.37 1.91 -16.21
CA PRO A 169 16.72 0.51 -16.20
C PRO A 169 15.68 -0.39 -16.90
N SER A 170 14.41 0.00 -16.94
CA SER A 170 13.38 -0.73 -17.69
C SER A 170 13.55 -0.54 -19.19
N LEU A 171 13.89 0.67 -19.64
CA LEU A 171 14.24 0.95 -21.04
C LEU A 171 15.49 0.18 -21.46
N ASP A 172 16.54 0.18 -20.64
CA ASP A 172 17.77 -0.59 -20.87
C ASP A 172 17.49 -2.08 -21.02
N SER A 173 16.54 -2.62 -20.23
CA SER A 173 16.21 -4.05 -20.24
C SER A 173 15.65 -4.56 -21.57
N ILE A 174 15.10 -3.66 -22.39
CA ILE A 174 14.55 -3.96 -23.71
C ILE A 174 15.34 -3.28 -24.85
N GLY A 175 16.42 -2.57 -24.51
CA GLY A 175 17.30 -1.90 -25.47
C GLY A 175 16.64 -0.75 -26.20
N LEU A 176 15.81 0.05 -25.48
CA LEU A 176 15.26 1.30 -25.97
C LEU A 176 16.04 2.50 -25.43
N PRO A 177 16.16 3.61 -26.19
CA PRO A 177 16.76 4.84 -25.70
C PRO A 177 15.90 5.43 -24.56
N HIS A 178 16.53 6.21 -23.68
CA HIS A 178 15.84 6.82 -22.55
C HIS A 178 14.83 7.89 -22.94
N ASP A 179 15.07 8.61 -24.04
CA ASP A 179 14.15 9.59 -24.59
C ASP A 179 13.92 9.29 -26.08
N LEU A 180 12.66 9.34 -26.51
CA LEU A 180 12.20 9.33 -27.89
C LEU A 180 11.04 10.31 -28.04
N ASP A 181 11.07 11.05 -29.11
CA ASP A 181 9.96 11.93 -29.49
C ASP A 181 8.79 11.11 -30.04
N SER A 182 7.59 11.50 -29.67
CA SER A 182 6.34 10.97 -30.19
C SER A 182 5.31 12.09 -30.29
N LYS A 183 4.51 12.09 -31.34
CA LYS A 183 3.48 13.10 -31.54
C LYS A 183 2.21 12.81 -30.75
N THR A 184 1.93 11.54 -30.50
CA THR A 184 0.78 11.08 -29.71
C THR A 184 1.22 10.04 -28.70
N VAL A 185 0.35 9.75 -27.74
CA VAL A 185 0.59 8.69 -26.73
C VAL A 185 0.66 7.33 -27.42
N GLU A 186 -0.20 7.06 -28.40
CA GLU A 186 -0.25 5.80 -29.14
C GLU A 186 1.03 5.58 -29.96
N GLU A 187 1.59 6.64 -30.54
CA GLU A 187 2.90 6.54 -31.22
C GLU A 187 4.00 6.15 -30.27
N SER A 188 3.95 6.59 -29.00
CA SER A 188 4.96 6.26 -28.01
C SER A 188 4.94 4.78 -27.57
N TRP A 189 3.86 4.05 -27.82
CA TRP A 189 3.76 2.61 -27.51
C TRP A 189 4.48 1.72 -28.52
N LYS A 190 4.55 2.12 -29.79
CA LYS A 190 5.09 1.31 -30.91
C LYS A 190 6.49 0.73 -30.65
N PRO A 191 7.49 1.51 -30.17
CA PRO A 191 8.81 0.95 -29.90
C PRO A 191 8.79 -0.16 -28.85
N PHE A 192 7.90 -0.07 -27.86
CA PHE A 192 7.73 -1.09 -26.83
C PHE A 192 7.05 -2.35 -27.41
N GLU A 193 5.98 -2.18 -28.18
CA GLU A 193 5.29 -3.28 -28.86
C GLU A 193 6.26 -4.07 -29.76
N GLU A 194 7.06 -3.38 -30.56
CA GLU A 194 8.05 -3.98 -31.46
C GLU A 194 9.14 -4.74 -30.70
N LYS A 195 9.61 -4.21 -29.56
CA LYS A 195 10.67 -4.84 -28.76
C LYS A 195 10.14 -6.04 -27.97
N LEU A 196 9.02 -5.90 -27.28
CA LEU A 196 8.47 -6.98 -26.46
C LEU A 196 7.95 -8.14 -27.32
N ALA A 197 7.46 -7.87 -28.55
CA ALA A 197 7.12 -8.91 -29.51
C ALA A 197 8.30 -9.80 -29.95
N GLN A 198 9.54 -9.43 -29.62
CA GLN A 198 10.75 -10.19 -29.92
C GLN A 198 11.27 -10.98 -28.71
N ILE A 199 10.73 -10.76 -27.50
CA ILE A 199 11.21 -11.34 -26.24
C ILE A 199 10.13 -12.25 -25.66
N ASP A 200 10.48 -13.45 -25.23
CA ASP A 200 9.56 -14.33 -24.52
C ASP A 200 9.26 -13.81 -23.13
N SER A 201 8.04 -14.05 -22.65
CA SER A 201 7.56 -13.53 -21.35
C SER A 201 8.47 -13.93 -20.19
N GLN A 202 8.98 -15.17 -20.15
CA GLN A 202 9.88 -15.66 -19.11
C GLN A 202 11.24 -14.96 -19.14
N GLU A 203 11.78 -14.71 -20.33
CA GLU A 203 13.03 -13.95 -20.48
C GLU A 203 12.83 -12.49 -20.07
N MET A 204 11.69 -11.89 -20.44
CA MET A 204 11.37 -10.53 -19.99
C MET A 204 11.23 -10.47 -18.46
N GLN A 205 10.62 -11.49 -17.84
CA GLN A 205 10.53 -11.61 -16.38
C GLN A 205 11.93 -11.67 -15.73
N ARG A 206 12.83 -12.46 -16.29
CA ARG A 206 14.21 -12.58 -15.82
C ARG A 206 14.96 -11.25 -15.96
N LEU A 207 14.84 -10.60 -17.11
CA LEU A 207 15.46 -9.29 -17.33
C LEU A 207 14.96 -8.26 -16.32
N ALA A 208 13.66 -8.12 -16.18
CA ALA A 208 13.07 -7.15 -15.25
C ALA A 208 13.47 -7.44 -13.79
N SER A 209 13.24 -8.66 -13.30
CA SER A 209 13.39 -8.96 -11.87
C SER A 209 14.83 -9.23 -11.45
N ASP A 210 15.60 -9.99 -12.26
CA ASP A 210 16.88 -10.54 -11.84
C ASP A 210 18.07 -9.73 -12.35
N VAL A 211 18.00 -9.20 -13.56
CA VAL A 211 19.11 -8.44 -14.16
C VAL A 211 19.01 -6.97 -13.79
N TYR A 212 17.89 -6.31 -14.14
CA TYR A 212 17.74 -4.87 -13.98
C TYR A 212 17.09 -4.46 -12.65
N LYS A 213 16.61 -5.43 -11.84
CA LYS A 213 16.00 -5.21 -10.52
C LYS A 213 14.82 -4.21 -10.54
N GLN A 214 14.07 -4.25 -11.65
CA GLN A 214 12.89 -3.41 -11.86
C GLN A 214 11.59 -4.16 -11.62
N ALA A 215 10.52 -3.41 -11.47
CA ALA A 215 9.19 -3.97 -11.43
C ALA A 215 8.76 -4.34 -12.86
N GLY A 216 8.11 -5.47 -12.98
CA GLY A 216 7.56 -6.01 -14.21
C GLY A 216 7.12 -7.44 -13.98
N THR A 217 6.04 -7.87 -14.61
CA THR A 217 5.52 -9.23 -14.41
C THR A 217 4.72 -9.71 -15.61
N ILE A 218 4.77 -11.01 -15.85
CA ILE A 218 3.82 -11.70 -16.71
C ILE A 218 2.42 -11.48 -16.13
N CYS A 219 1.44 -11.15 -16.96
CA CYS A 219 0.04 -11.14 -16.57
C CYS A 219 -0.43 -12.59 -16.43
N TRP A 220 -0.75 -12.98 -15.20
CA TRP A 220 -1.19 -14.33 -14.85
C TRP A 220 -2.71 -14.40 -14.80
N THR A 221 -3.28 -15.57 -15.06
CA THR A 221 -4.66 -15.87 -14.63
C THR A 221 -4.66 -16.26 -13.14
N SER A 222 -5.83 -16.24 -12.52
CA SER A 222 -6.01 -16.69 -11.13
C SER A 222 -5.55 -18.12 -10.93
N GLU A 223 -5.93 -18.99 -11.86
CA GLU A 223 -5.61 -20.41 -11.81
C GLU A 223 -4.10 -20.63 -11.95
N GLU A 224 -3.46 -19.94 -12.88
CA GLU A 224 -2.02 -20.00 -13.06
C GLU A 224 -1.29 -19.51 -11.80
N PHE A 225 -1.71 -18.36 -11.23
CA PHE A 225 -1.11 -17.83 -10.02
C PHE A 225 -1.25 -18.81 -8.85
N LEU A 226 -2.45 -19.31 -8.58
CA LEU A 226 -2.72 -20.26 -7.50
C LEU A 226 -1.95 -21.58 -7.68
N ALA A 227 -1.76 -22.03 -8.93
CA ALA A 227 -1.00 -23.23 -9.25
C ALA A 227 0.52 -23.03 -9.16
N SER A 228 1.01 -21.78 -9.18
CA SER A 228 2.45 -21.47 -9.11
C SER A 228 3.05 -21.84 -7.75
N GLU A 229 4.38 -21.99 -7.70
CA GLU A 229 5.10 -22.17 -6.43
C GLU A 229 4.88 -20.99 -5.47
N HIS A 230 4.80 -19.80 -6.00
CA HIS A 230 4.58 -18.60 -5.20
C HIS A 230 3.16 -18.54 -4.63
N GLY A 231 2.14 -18.82 -5.43
CA GLY A 231 0.75 -18.92 -4.98
C GLY A 231 0.57 -19.98 -3.90
N LYS A 232 1.12 -21.17 -4.11
CA LYS A 232 1.11 -22.26 -3.12
C LYS A 232 1.82 -21.89 -1.83
N ALA A 233 2.97 -21.21 -1.91
CA ALA A 233 3.71 -20.76 -0.73
C ALA A 233 2.94 -19.74 0.11
N ASN A 234 2.01 -18.98 -0.50
CA ASN A 234 1.20 -17.97 0.17
C ASN A 234 -0.26 -18.42 0.46
N ALA A 235 -0.65 -19.64 0.11
CA ALA A 235 -2.02 -20.12 0.29
C ALA A 235 -2.50 -20.15 1.76
N HIS A 236 -1.58 -20.11 2.72
CA HIS A 236 -1.88 -20.07 4.17
C HIS A 236 -1.98 -18.65 4.74
N VAL A 237 -1.68 -17.64 3.94
CA VAL A 237 -1.66 -16.23 4.36
C VAL A 237 -3.05 -15.61 4.15
N GLY A 238 -3.52 -14.87 5.17
CA GLY A 238 -4.72 -14.05 5.07
C GLY A 238 -4.38 -12.61 4.63
N LEU A 239 -5.13 -11.64 5.14
CA LEU A 239 -4.86 -10.21 4.88
C LEU A 239 -3.54 -9.73 5.48
N PHE A 240 -3.08 -10.37 6.55
CA PHE A 240 -1.83 -10.04 7.25
C PHE A 240 -1.33 -11.25 8.03
N GLU A 241 -0.06 -11.21 8.40
CA GLU A 241 0.58 -12.19 9.28
C GLU A 241 1.07 -11.50 10.54
N VAL A 242 0.89 -12.15 11.69
CA VAL A 242 1.39 -11.70 13.00
C VAL A 242 2.42 -12.69 13.52
N HIS A 243 3.64 -12.22 13.72
CA HIS A 243 4.76 -13.01 14.22
C HIS A 243 5.20 -12.48 15.57
N SER A 244 5.14 -13.33 16.60
CA SER A 244 5.60 -12.99 17.94
C SER A 244 7.11 -13.26 18.09
N HIS A 245 7.82 -12.30 18.66
CA HIS A 245 9.24 -12.38 19.01
C HIS A 245 9.38 -12.20 20.53
N PRO A 246 9.09 -13.24 21.35
CA PRO A 246 9.05 -13.11 22.80
C PRO A 246 10.43 -12.76 23.36
N ASN A 247 10.45 -11.74 24.22
CA ASN A 247 11.61 -11.36 25.02
C ASN A 247 11.23 -11.43 26.50
N ARG A 248 11.94 -12.27 27.28
CA ARG A 248 11.62 -12.51 28.69
C ARG A 248 11.85 -11.30 29.61
N SER A 249 12.68 -10.35 29.18
CA SER A 249 12.95 -9.12 29.92
C SER A 249 11.90 -8.01 29.65
N GLN A 250 11.05 -8.17 28.64
CA GLN A 250 10.04 -7.19 28.26
C GLN A 250 8.64 -7.68 28.67
N LYS A 251 7.88 -6.80 29.31
CA LYS A 251 6.49 -7.09 29.66
C LYS A 251 5.54 -6.55 28.57
N PRO A 252 4.44 -7.26 28.27
CA PRO A 252 3.35 -6.68 27.51
C PRO A 252 2.88 -5.37 28.17
N GLY A 253 2.71 -4.33 27.39
CA GLY A 253 2.31 -3.03 27.93
C GLY A 253 1.79 -2.11 26.83
N TRP A 254 0.89 -1.20 27.24
CA TRP A 254 0.43 -0.12 26.38
C TRP A 254 1.44 1.01 26.35
N TRP A 255 1.37 1.83 25.30
CA TRP A 255 2.05 3.12 25.28
C TRP A 255 1.47 4.07 26.34
N PRO A 256 2.23 5.09 26.82
CA PRO A 256 1.79 6.01 27.83
C PRO A 256 0.51 6.74 27.43
N GLU A 257 -0.34 7.03 28.41
CA GLU A 257 -1.52 7.84 28.19
C GLU A 257 -1.15 9.27 27.81
N SER A 258 -2.03 9.91 27.04
CA SER A 258 -1.90 11.30 26.62
C SER A 258 -3.12 12.08 27.08
N PRO A 259 -2.97 13.36 27.51
CA PRO A 259 -4.11 14.24 27.78
C PRO A 259 -5.04 14.45 26.59
N LEU A 260 -4.57 14.10 25.38
CA LEU A 260 -5.33 14.19 24.13
C LEU A 260 -6.14 12.91 23.83
N THR A 261 -5.98 11.85 24.63
CA THR A 261 -6.70 10.58 24.42
C THR A 261 -8.20 10.77 24.60
N ARG A 262 -8.96 10.31 23.62
CA ARG A 262 -10.43 10.28 23.61
C ARG A 262 -10.89 9.36 22.48
N VAL A 263 -12.20 9.08 22.42
CA VAL A 263 -12.81 8.23 21.38
C VAL A 263 -12.39 8.67 19.94
N LYS A 264 -12.31 9.98 19.70
CA LYS A 264 -11.87 10.54 18.42
C LYS A 264 -10.35 10.53 18.21
N ARG A 265 -9.55 10.14 19.20
CA ARG A 265 -8.08 10.04 19.13
C ARG A 265 -7.62 8.82 19.93
N PRO A 266 -8.03 7.61 19.53
CA PRO A 266 -7.76 6.40 20.31
C PRO A 266 -6.26 6.05 20.39
N LEU A 267 -5.45 6.51 19.43
CA LEU A 267 -4.01 6.25 19.39
C LEU A 267 -3.15 7.41 19.92
N ALA A 268 -3.75 8.40 20.61
CA ALA A 268 -2.98 9.50 21.18
C ALA A 268 -1.92 8.97 22.17
N GLY A 269 -0.67 9.47 22.01
CA GLY A 269 0.51 9.00 22.77
C GLY A 269 1.30 7.86 22.12
N LEU A 270 0.73 7.13 21.14
CA LEU A 270 1.46 6.14 20.36
C LEU A 270 2.47 6.84 19.44
N LYS A 271 3.74 6.42 19.48
CA LYS A 271 4.81 6.94 18.62
C LYS A 271 5.10 5.98 17.47
N VAL A 272 4.94 6.45 16.25
CA VAL A 272 5.12 5.68 15.01
C VAL A 272 6.26 6.26 14.19
N LEU A 273 7.18 5.42 13.77
CA LEU A 273 8.25 5.77 12.84
C LEU A 273 7.88 5.25 11.45
N ASP A 274 7.77 6.18 10.51
CA ASP A 274 7.33 5.93 9.13
C ASP A 274 8.54 5.95 8.19
N ILE A 275 8.97 4.76 7.74
CA ILE A 275 10.08 4.60 6.79
C ILE A 275 9.49 4.07 5.47
N THR A 276 8.70 4.93 4.82
CA THR A 276 7.92 4.52 3.66
C THR A 276 7.96 5.55 2.53
N ARG A 277 7.54 5.14 1.32
CA ARG A 277 7.41 6.02 0.15
C ARG A 277 6.17 5.67 -0.67
N VAL A 278 5.73 6.61 -1.46
CA VAL A 278 4.69 6.55 -2.49
C VAL A 278 3.31 6.40 -1.87
N ILE A 279 2.65 5.22 -1.88
CA ILE A 279 1.23 5.14 -1.53
C ILE A 279 0.95 4.09 -0.45
N ALA A 280 1.20 2.80 -0.70
CA ALA A 280 0.66 1.70 0.09
C ALA A 280 1.04 1.78 1.59
N ALA A 281 2.31 1.78 1.89
CA ALA A 281 2.78 1.87 3.27
C ALA A 281 2.59 3.27 3.90
N PRO A 282 2.75 4.41 3.17
CA PRO A 282 2.37 5.72 3.70
C PRO A 282 0.89 5.84 4.08
N ALA A 283 -0.02 5.12 3.41
CA ALA A 283 -1.44 5.09 3.77
C ALA A 283 -1.67 4.42 5.13
N ILE A 284 -0.89 3.39 5.49
CA ILE A 284 -0.93 2.76 6.81
C ILE A 284 -0.63 3.81 7.90
N THR A 285 0.48 4.51 7.75
CA THR A 285 0.93 5.49 8.75
C THR A 285 0.07 6.75 8.79
N ARG A 286 -0.54 7.14 7.65
CA ARG A 286 -1.57 8.18 7.62
C ARG A 286 -2.79 7.78 8.45
N GLY A 287 -3.29 6.55 8.30
CA GLY A 287 -4.40 6.03 9.10
C GLY A 287 -4.10 6.07 10.60
N LEU A 288 -2.88 5.71 11.00
CA LEU A 288 -2.46 5.82 12.41
C LEU A 288 -2.42 7.29 12.90
N ALA A 289 -1.94 8.22 12.08
CA ALA A 289 -1.93 9.65 12.40
C ALA A 289 -3.35 10.20 12.51
N GLU A 290 -4.25 9.82 11.62
CA GLU A 290 -5.68 10.17 11.63
C GLU A 290 -6.35 9.76 12.94
N MET A 291 -5.98 8.60 13.48
CA MET A 291 -6.47 8.09 14.77
C MET A 291 -5.75 8.70 15.99
N GLY A 292 -4.84 9.65 15.78
CA GLY A 292 -4.19 10.44 16.82
C GLY A 292 -2.78 10.02 17.21
N ALA A 293 -2.17 9.03 16.55
CA ALA A 293 -0.78 8.67 16.78
C ALA A 293 0.18 9.82 16.39
N SER A 294 1.31 9.90 17.08
CA SER A 294 2.42 10.78 16.70
C SER A 294 3.29 10.06 15.67
N VAL A 295 3.19 10.44 14.42
CA VAL A 295 3.91 9.80 13.31
C VAL A 295 5.08 10.66 12.86
N MET A 296 6.31 10.13 12.91
CA MET A 296 7.52 10.74 12.36
C MET A 296 7.87 10.05 11.04
N ARG A 297 7.71 10.77 9.93
CA ARG A 297 8.12 10.29 8.62
C ARG A 297 9.60 10.60 8.39
N VAL A 298 10.36 9.57 8.01
CA VAL A 298 11.78 9.66 7.67
C VAL A 298 11.95 9.53 6.17
N THR A 299 12.48 10.58 5.54
CA THR A 299 12.81 10.62 4.12
C THR A 299 14.32 10.73 3.93
N ALA A 300 14.79 10.58 2.69
CA ALA A 300 16.19 10.79 2.36
C ALA A 300 16.33 11.77 1.18
N PRO A 301 17.24 12.74 1.25
CA PRO A 301 17.32 13.83 0.27
C PRO A 301 17.71 13.36 -1.14
N HIS A 302 18.28 12.16 -1.25
CA HIS A 302 18.74 11.58 -2.53
C HIS A 302 17.76 10.53 -3.10
N LEU A 303 16.64 10.29 -2.43
CA LEU A 303 15.61 9.38 -2.92
C LEU A 303 14.47 10.16 -3.57
N VAL A 304 14.09 9.69 -4.76
CA VAL A 304 12.95 10.23 -5.48
C VAL A 304 11.63 9.99 -4.71
N ASP A 305 10.74 10.98 -4.75
CA ASP A 305 9.40 10.90 -4.18
C ASP A 305 8.41 11.76 -5.00
N TYR A 306 7.13 11.53 -4.82
CA TYR A 306 6.08 12.30 -5.49
C TYR A 306 5.45 13.31 -4.54
N SER A 307 5.82 14.59 -4.69
CA SER A 307 5.32 15.67 -3.83
C SER A 307 3.80 15.79 -3.84
N SER A 308 3.16 15.52 -4.97
CA SER A 308 1.70 15.55 -5.11
C SER A 308 0.96 14.57 -4.17
N LEU A 309 1.59 13.47 -3.79
CA LEU A 309 0.99 12.51 -2.87
C LEU A 309 1.02 12.97 -1.42
N HIS A 310 1.90 13.91 -1.08
CA HIS A 310 2.06 14.38 0.29
C HIS A 310 0.89 15.24 0.77
N CYS A 311 0.12 15.84 -0.14
CA CYS A 311 -1.09 16.59 0.21
C CYS A 311 -2.12 15.71 0.93
N ASP A 312 -2.12 14.42 0.68
CA ASP A 312 -2.96 13.43 1.34
C ASP A 312 -2.18 12.54 2.32
N LEU A 313 -1.14 11.86 1.83
CA LEU A 313 -0.48 10.79 2.58
C LEU A 313 0.43 11.29 3.72
N ASN A 314 0.65 12.59 3.83
CA ASN A 314 1.45 13.19 4.91
C ASN A 314 0.60 13.91 5.98
N TRP A 315 -0.71 13.76 5.97
CA TRP A 315 -1.59 14.38 6.96
C TRP A 315 -1.25 13.92 8.38
N GLY A 316 -1.11 14.91 9.28
CA GLY A 316 -0.84 14.68 10.69
C GLY A 316 0.54 14.10 11.01
N LYS A 317 1.46 14.07 10.05
CA LYS A 317 2.81 13.54 10.24
C LYS A 317 3.83 14.65 10.44
N TRP A 318 4.79 14.38 11.33
CA TRP A 318 6.06 15.09 11.39
C TRP A 318 7.01 14.54 10.34
N ASN A 319 7.99 15.34 9.90
CA ASN A 319 8.92 14.93 8.87
C ASN A 319 10.36 15.23 9.29
N THR A 320 11.28 14.31 8.97
CA THR A 320 12.72 14.51 9.04
C THR A 320 13.39 13.91 7.82
N GLN A 321 14.60 14.39 7.51
CA GLN A 321 15.43 13.84 6.44
C GLN A 321 16.71 13.25 7.03
N LEU A 322 16.94 11.96 6.76
CA LEU A 322 18.13 11.25 7.20
C LEU A 322 18.77 10.51 6.02
N ASP A 323 20.02 10.75 5.81
CA ASP A 323 20.84 10.05 4.82
C ASP A 323 21.64 8.94 5.47
N PHE A 324 21.18 7.70 5.36
CA PHE A 324 21.82 6.55 6.01
C PHE A 324 23.25 6.26 5.53
N ARG A 325 23.75 6.95 4.51
CA ARG A 325 25.17 6.92 4.14
C ARG A 325 26.05 7.64 5.17
N LYS A 326 25.46 8.52 5.98
CA LYS A 326 26.13 9.29 7.03
C LYS A 326 25.91 8.63 8.40
N GLU A 327 26.99 8.47 9.17
CA GLU A 327 26.90 7.85 10.50
C GLU A 327 26.07 8.68 11.49
N GLY A 328 26.18 10.01 11.44
CA GLY A 328 25.39 10.89 12.30
C GLY A 328 23.87 10.72 12.09
N ASP A 329 23.44 10.56 10.83
CA ASP A 329 22.04 10.36 10.49
C ASP A 329 21.57 8.96 10.93
N ARG A 330 22.43 7.93 10.82
CA ARG A 330 22.12 6.60 11.39
C ARG A 330 22.05 6.62 12.91
N ALA A 331 22.88 7.41 13.58
CA ALA A 331 22.80 7.59 15.04
C ALA A 331 21.45 8.21 15.43
N GLN A 332 21.05 9.29 14.76
CA GLN A 332 19.74 9.91 14.97
C GLN A 332 18.58 8.95 14.69
N MET A 333 18.69 8.14 13.64
CA MET A 333 17.69 7.11 13.36
C MET A 333 17.56 6.08 14.49
N ARG A 334 18.68 5.64 15.09
CA ARG A 334 18.65 4.74 16.26
C ARG A 334 17.93 5.36 17.45
N GLU A 335 18.12 6.65 17.70
CA GLU A 335 17.41 7.38 18.76
C GLU A 335 15.89 7.39 18.48
N LEU A 336 15.48 7.70 17.25
CA LEU A 336 14.06 7.66 16.86
C LEU A 336 13.44 6.26 17.04
N VAL A 337 14.17 5.20 16.68
CA VAL A 337 13.72 3.81 16.88
C VAL A 337 13.55 3.50 18.36
N LEU A 338 14.48 3.93 19.21
CA LEU A 338 14.42 3.71 20.66
C LEU A 338 13.23 4.43 21.32
N GLU A 339 12.73 5.50 20.74
CA GLU A 339 11.54 6.19 21.21
C GLU A 339 10.22 5.63 20.63
N ALA A 340 10.27 4.98 19.48
CA ALA A 340 9.07 4.52 18.76
C ALA A 340 8.41 3.31 19.45
N ASP A 341 7.10 3.22 19.37
CA ASP A 341 6.30 2.04 19.70
C ASP A 341 6.09 1.15 18.48
N VAL A 342 6.02 1.77 17.31
CA VAL A 342 5.78 1.12 16.02
C VAL A 342 6.78 1.65 14.98
N VAL A 343 7.38 0.75 14.21
CA VAL A 343 8.13 1.08 13.00
C VAL A 343 7.41 0.48 11.81
N VAL A 344 7.14 1.29 10.80
CA VAL A 344 6.52 0.85 9.55
C VAL A 344 7.52 0.99 8.40
N SER A 345 7.79 -0.10 7.70
CA SER A 345 8.70 -0.16 6.55
C SER A 345 7.96 -0.58 5.28
N GLY A 346 8.07 0.23 4.23
CA GLY A 346 7.57 -0.05 2.89
C GLY A 346 8.68 -0.25 1.85
N TYR A 347 9.91 -0.52 2.30
CA TYR A 347 11.04 -0.81 1.39
C TYR A 347 11.13 -2.30 1.10
N ARG A 348 11.62 -2.63 -0.10
CA ARG A 348 11.89 -4.02 -0.52
C ARG A 348 12.75 -4.76 0.50
N PRO A 349 12.61 -6.10 0.59
CA PRO A 349 13.44 -6.93 1.48
C PRO A 349 14.94 -6.64 1.32
N GLY A 350 15.67 -6.56 2.41
CA GLY A 350 17.11 -6.31 2.45
C GLY A 350 17.56 -4.85 2.28
N VAL A 351 16.67 -3.93 1.92
CA VAL A 351 17.05 -2.52 1.70
C VAL A 351 17.44 -1.80 2.98
N LEU A 352 16.71 -2.02 4.07
CA LEU A 352 17.02 -1.43 5.36
C LEU A 352 18.06 -2.23 6.15
N ASP A 353 18.14 -3.54 5.91
CA ASP A 353 19.07 -4.46 6.59
C ASP A 353 20.52 -4.04 6.38
N LYS A 354 20.91 -3.63 5.18
CA LYS A 354 22.27 -3.14 4.88
C LYS A 354 22.68 -1.89 5.67
N TRP A 355 21.71 -1.20 6.27
CA TRP A 355 21.94 -0.01 7.10
C TRP A 355 21.79 -0.28 8.59
N GLY A 356 21.48 -1.52 8.99
CA GLY A 356 21.22 -1.89 10.39
C GLY A 356 19.84 -1.46 10.90
N PHE A 357 18.85 -1.38 10.01
CA PHE A 357 17.46 -1.04 10.31
C PHE A 357 16.45 -2.06 9.76
N GLY A 358 16.90 -3.27 9.47
CA GLY A 358 16.04 -4.40 9.20
C GLY A 358 15.27 -4.83 10.46
N LYS A 359 14.33 -5.77 10.28
CA LYS A 359 13.48 -6.26 11.36
C LYS A 359 14.33 -6.73 12.56
N ASP A 360 15.31 -7.58 12.31
CA ASP A 360 16.10 -8.20 13.39
C ASP A 360 17.04 -7.20 14.07
N ASP A 361 17.56 -6.23 13.31
CA ASP A 361 18.36 -5.12 13.87
C ASP A 361 17.54 -4.26 14.82
N ILE A 362 16.31 -3.89 14.42
CA ILE A 362 15.41 -3.07 15.24
C ILE A 362 14.94 -3.82 16.49
N LEU A 363 14.59 -5.11 16.37
CA LEU A 363 14.25 -5.93 17.52
C LEU A 363 15.41 -6.01 18.52
N LYS A 364 16.64 -6.24 18.02
CA LYS A 364 17.85 -6.27 18.83
C LYS A 364 18.16 -4.91 19.49
N LEU A 365 18.04 -3.81 18.73
CA LEU A 365 18.25 -2.46 19.25
C LEU A 365 17.31 -2.15 20.43
N CYS A 366 16.07 -2.63 20.35
CA CYS A 366 15.05 -2.41 21.37
C CYS A 366 15.03 -3.47 22.49
N GLU A 367 15.93 -4.45 22.48
CA GLU A 367 15.93 -5.59 23.42
C GLU A 367 16.00 -5.18 24.89
N GLY A 368 16.76 -4.11 25.19
CA GLY A 368 16.93 -3.59 26.55
C GLY A 368 15.82 -2.64 27.04
N ARG A 369 14.78 -2.38 26.21
CA ARG A 369 13.67 -1.50 26.61
C ARG A 369 12.72 -2.19 27.57
N GLU A 370 12.05 -1.42 28.42
CA GLU A 370 10.99 -1.92 29.30
C GLU A 370 9.81 -2.52 28.50
N ARG A 371 9.46 -1.89 27.39
CA ARG A 371 8.35 -2.26 26.50
C ARG A 371 8.87 -2.71 25.14
N GLY A 372 8.25 -3.72 24.54
CA GLY A 372 8.56 -4.21 23.20
C GLY A 372 8.26 -3.17 22.10
N ILE A 373 8.57 -3.54 20.86
CA ILE A 373 8.32 -2.74 19.67
C ILE A 373 7.52 -3.55 18.66
N ILE A 374 6.69 -2.90 17.87
CA ILE A 374 5.96 -3.48 16.74
C ILE A 374 6.70 -3.09 15.46
N TYR A 375 7.13 -4.08 14.68
CA TYR A 375 7.73 -3.85 13.37
C TYR A 375 6.76 -4.31 12.27
N VAL A 376 6.26 -3.36 11.50
CA VAL A 376 5.31 -3.58 10.39
C VAL A 376 6.05 -3.52 9.07
N ARG A 377 5.76 -4.47 8.18
CA ARG A 377 6.32 -4.51 6.81
C ARG A 377 5.21 -4.64 5.78
N GLU A 378 5.33 -3.91 4.70
CA GLU A 378 4.53 -4.06 3.49
C GLU A 378 5.42 -4.55 2.36
N ASN A 379 4.93 -5.49 1.54
CA ASN A 379 5.63 -6.01 0.36
C ASN A 379 4.62 -6.50 -0.69
N CYS A 380 4.78 -6.03 -1.92
CA CYS A 380 3.91 -6.33 -3.06
C CYS A 380 3.67 -7.83 -3.30
N TYR A 381 4.72 -8.65 -3.13
CA TYR A 381 4.66 -10.10 -3.34
C TYR A 381 4.51 -10.91 -2.03
N GLY A 382 4.24 -10.25 -0.91
CA GLY A 382 4.24 -10.95 0.39
C GLY A 382 5.63 -11.41 0.82
N TRP A 383 5.69 -12.29 1.82
CA TRP A 383 6.95 -12.68 2.48
C TRP A 383 7.33 -14.13 2.22
N ASN A 384 6.50 -14.90 1.55
CA ASN A 384 6.68 -16.33 1.30
C ASN A 384 6.87 -16.60 -0.20
N GLY A 385 7.58 -17.68 -0.52
CA GLY A 385 7.75 -18.14 -1.89
C GLY A 385 8.80 -17.40 -2.72
N PRO A 386 9.04 -17.87 -3.94
CA PRO A 386 10.21 -17.49 -4.74
C PRO A 386 10.17 -16.06 -5.31
N TRP A 387 9.03 -15.36 -5.30
CA TRP A 387 8.93 -14.01 -5.85
C TRP A 387 8.98 -12.91 -4.78
N SER A 388 9.10 -13.24 -3.50
CA SER A 388 9.08 -12.27 -2.38
C SER A 388 10.13 -11.17 -2.48
N TYR A 389 11.24 -11.40 -3.17
CA TYR A 389 12.33 -10.42 -3.39
C TYR A 389 12.06 -9.43 -4.54
N ARG A 390 11.07 -9.69 -5.39
CA ARG A 390 10.80 -8.88 -6.58
C ARG A 390 10.32 -7.48 -6.23
N SER A 391 10.67 -6.53 -7.09
CA SER A 391 10.09 -5.19 -7.05
C SER A 391 8.64 -5.23 -7.51
N GLY A 392 7.78 -4.51 -6.83
CA GLY A 392 6.37 -4.44 -7.20
C GLY A 392 5.72 -3.11 -6.85
N TRP A 393 4.56 -2.90 -7.45
CA TRP A 393 3.66 -1.77 -7.29
C TRP A 393 2.24 -2.31 -7.34
N GLN A 394 1.22 -1.49 -7.11
CA GLN A 394 -0.16 -1.94 -7.19
C GLN A 394 -0.48 -2.59 -8.54
N GLN A 395 -0.07 -1.96 -9.65
CA GLN A 395 -0.31 -2.47 -11.00
C GLN A 395 0.37 -3.83 -11.25
N ILE A 396 1.51 -4.07 -10.59
CA ILE A 396 2.20 -5.37 -10.66
C ILE A 396 1.44 -6.42 -9.86
N SER A 397 0.95 -6.06 -8.68
CA SER A 397 0.07 -6.92 -7.87
C SER A 397 -1.18 -7.33 -8.64
N ASP A 398 -1.79 -6.37 -9.33
CA ASP A 398 -2.98 -6.58 -10.14
C ASP A 398 -2.71 -7.51 -11.33
N ALA A 399 -1.55 -7.37 -11.98
CA ALA A 399 -1.13 -8.23 -13.08
C ALA A 399 -0.82 -9.67 -12.65
N VAL A 400 -0.34 -9.85 -11.41
CA VAL A 400 -0.03 -11.18 -10.85
C VAL A 400 -1.29 -11.90 -10.37
N SER A 401 -2.27 -11.17 -9.86
CA SER A 401 -3.36 -11.77 -9.07
C SER A 401 -4.76 -11.63 -9.66
N ILE A 402 -4.94 -11.40 -11.03
CA ILE A 402 -6.29 -11.50 -11.63
C ILE A 402 -6.83 -10.24 -12.28
N THR A 403 -6.42 -9.07 -11.84
CA THR A 403 -7.18 -7.83 -12.10
C THR A 403 -7.19 -7.43 -13.57
N ILE A 404 -6.20 -7.83 -14.35
CA ILE A 404 -5.98 -7.27 -15.69
C ILE A 404 -6.58 -8.10 -16.82
N LEU A 405 -6.63 -9.42 -16.70
CA LEU A 405 -7.09 -10.29 -17.81
C LEU A 405 -8.59 -10.56 -17.82
N GLY A 406 -9.33 -10.11 -16.81
CA GLY A 406 -10.81 -10.21 -16.68
C GLY A 406 -11.37 -11.58 -17.11
N ASN A 407 -12.03 -12.29 -16.23
CA ASN A 407 -12.88 -13.43 -16.62
C ASN A 407 -14.25 -12.94 -17.09
#